data_ebd2449c40a9799c668273833d1e7b7c
#
_entry.id   ebd2449c40a9799c668273833d1e7b7c
#
_cell.length_a   1.000
_cell.length_b   1.000
_cell.length_c   1.000
_cell.angle_alpha   90.00
_cell.angle_beta   90.00
_cell.angle_gamma   90.00
#
_symmetry.space_group_name_H-M   'P 1'
#
loop_
_entity.id
_entity.type
_entity.pdbx_description
1 polymer ?
#
loop_
_entity_poly.entity_id
_entity_poly.type
_entity_poly.pdbx_seq_one_letter_code
_entity_poly.pdbx_strand_id
1 'polypeptide(L)'
;MNTERKLIFFDIDGTIVTEARDGRIIPDSTRTALRKLQQNGHLCFINTGRALAEIDEPILQLQMDGLVCGCGTYITYHDNVLAEHTIPFDLGNRILAALHDCNLEWILESTGAVYYSSQTYHSHIGDFKEEQMGVIPNLFLVTPQDAHDLTFDKFCICDTPGSDTERFLKM
;
A
#
# COMPACT_ATOMS: atom_id res chain seq x y z
N MET A 1 12.31 12.02 35.15
CA MET A 1 12.73 12.80 33.98
C MET A 1 11.47 13.00 33.12
N ASN A 2 11.12 14.27 32.88
CA ASN A 2 9.97 14.59 32.05
C ASN A 2 10.42 14.39 30.59
N THR A 3 10.27 13.18 30.04
CA THR A 3 10.58 12.91 28.63
C THR A 3 9.45 13.50 27.80
N GLU A 4 9.77 14.50 26.98
CA GLU A 4 8.84 15.07 26.04
C GLU A 4 8.25 13.97 25.16
N ARG A 5 6.92 13.88 25.10
CA ARG A 5 6.19 12.91 24.26
C ARG A 5 6.44 13.20 22.80
N LYS A 6 6.82 12.20 22.02
CA LYS A 6 7.10 12.33 20.58
C LYS A 6 6.13 11.48 19.77
N LEU A 7 5.84 11.92 18.55
CA LEU A 7 5.23 11.15 17.47
C LEU A 7 6.38 10.59 16.64
N ILE A 8 6.40 9.28 16.45
CA ILE A 8 7.46 8.58 15.72
C ILE A 8 6.80 7.76 14.62
N PHE A 9 7.19 8.00 13.38
CA PHE A 9 6.66 7.33 12.20
C PHE A 9 7.71 6.36 11.67
N PHE A 10 7.28 5.13 11.39
CA PHE A 10 8.12 4.05 10.90
C PHE A 10 7.61 3.57 9.55
N ASP A 11 8.48 3.48 8.58
CA ASP A 11 8.19 2.75 7.36
C ASP A 11 8.25 1.24 7.62
N ILE A 12 7.63 0.46 6.73
CA ILE A 12 7.60 -1.00 6.85
C ILE A 12 8.83 -1.62 6.19
N ASP A 13 8.98 -1.40 4.89
CA ASP A 13 9.92 -2.11 4.04
C ASP A 13 11.35 -1.61 4.23
N GLY A 14 12.24 -2.51 4.69
CA GLY A 14 13.62 -2.14 5.02
C GLY A 14 13.78 -1.37 6.34
N THR A 15 12.69 -1.12 7.09
CA THR A 15 12.71 -0.41 8.38
C THR A 15 12.21 -1.30 9.52
N ILE A 16 10.93 -1.65 9.55
CA ILE A 16 10.35 -2.59 10.52
C ILE A 16 10.59 -4.02 10.08
N VAL A 17 10.38 -4.28 8.79
CA VAL A 17 10.57 -5.57 8.14
C VAL A 17 11.91 -5.61 7.45
N THR A 18 12.65 -6.70 7.63
CA THR A 18 13.91 -6.97 6.94
C THR A 18 13.83 -8.31 6.21
N GLU A 19 14.64 -8.46 5.17
CA GLU A 19 14.82 -9.72 4.49
C GLU A 19 15.68 -10.67 5.33
N ALA A 20 15.29 -11.92 5.40
CA ALA A 20 16.03 -13.01 6.00
C ALA A 20 16.10 -14.21 5.03
N ARG A 21 16.88 -15.24 5.37
CA ARG A 21 17.01 -16.44 4.52
C ARG A 21 15.68 -17.13 4.22
N ASP A 22 14.74 -17.07 5.16
CA ASP A 22 13.46 -17.76 5.10
C ASP A 22 12.30 -16.79 4.78
N GLY A 23 12.60 -15.62 4.17
CA GLY A 23 11.63 -14.61 3.80
C GLY A 23 11.70 -13.35 4.66
N ARG A 24 10.63 -12.55 4.63
CA ARG A 24 10.53 -11.26 5.32
C ARG A 24 10.15 -11.46 6.78
N ILE A 25 10.91 -10.86 7.68
CA ILE A 25 10.68 -10.97 9.13
C ILE A 25 10.69 -9.60 9.82
N ILE A 26 10.02 -9.53 10.97
CA ILE A 26 10.15 -8.43 11.93
C ILE A 26 11.11 -8.93 13.02
N PRO A 27 12.33 -8.40 13.14
CA PRO A 27 13.28 -8.83 14.17
C PRO A 27 12.73 -8.64 15.59
N ASP A 28 13.06 -9.54 16.52
CA ASP A 28 12.67 -9.42 17.93
C ASP A 28 13.22 -8.14 18.59
N SER A 29 14.39 -7.68 18.15
CA SER A 29 14.95 -6.42 18.57
C SER A 29 14.08 -5.22 18.20
N THR A 30 13.50 -5.23 16.99
CA THR A 30 12.56 -4.22 16.51
C THR A 30 11.28 -4.23 17.35
N ARG A 31 10.67 -5.40 17.58
CA ARG A 31 9.49 -5.56 18.45
C ARG A 31 9.75 -5.03 19.86
N THR A 32 10.93 -5.34 20.40
CA THR A 32 11.34 -4.90 21.73
C THR A 32 11.54 -3.38 21.78
N ALA A 33 12.16 -2.79 20.76
CA ALA A 33 12.38 -1.35 20.68
C ALA A 33 11.06 -0.57 20.58
N LEU A 34 10.12 -1.02 19.74
CA LEU A 34 8.80 -0.39 19.60
C LEU A 34 8.02 -0.39 20.91
N ARG A 35 7.94 -1.55 21.59
CA ARG A 35 7.31 -1.64 22.92
C ARG A 35 7.95 -0.67 23.93
N LYS A 36 9.27 -0.53 23.91
CA LYS A 36 10.00 0.34 24.81
C LYS A 36 9.73 1.82 24.56
N LEU A 37 9.57 2.21 23.29
CA LEU A 37 9.17 3.57 22.92
C LEU A 37 7.77 3.88 23.43
N GLN A 38 6.81 2.99 23.24
CA GLN A 38 5.44 3.15 23.74
C GLN A 38 5.37 3.19 25.26
N GLN A 39 6.12 2.31 25.97
CA GLN A 39 6.24 2.32 27.44
C GLN A 39 6.84 3.62 27.97
N ASN A 40 7.69 4.28 27.21
CA ASN A 40 8.25 5.60 27.54
C ASN A 40 7.28 6.76 27.25
N GLY A 41 6.06 6.45 26.76
CA GLY A 41 4.99 7.42 26.51
C GLY A 41 5.06 8.08 25.14
N HIS A 42 5.90 7.60 24.21
CA HIS A 42 5.91 8.06 22.81
C HIS A 42 4.77 7.40 22.05
N LEU A 43 4.31 8.04 20.97
CA LEU A 43 3.34 7.49 20.04
C LEU A 43 4.05 6.98 18.79
N CYS A 44 3.80 5.73 18.43
CA CYS A 44 4.43 5.04 17.31
C CYS A 44 3.42 4.77 16.21
N PHE A 45 3.71 5.23 15.01
CA PHE A 45 2.85 5.09 13.83
C PHE A 45 3.57 4.30 12.74
N ILE A 46 2.82 3.48 12.02
CA ILE A 46 3.21 3.01 10.69
C ILE A 46 3.03 4.17 9.71
N ASN A 47 3.98 4.37 8.79
CA ASN A 47 3.86 5.32 7.68
C ASN A 47 4.42 4.66 6.41
N THR A 48 3.53 4.20 5.55
CA THR A 48 3.87 3.34 4.41
C THR A 48 3.15 3.74 3.13
N GLY A 49 3.79 3.44 1.99
CA GLY A 49 3.15 3.49 0.68
C GLY A 49 2.13 2.38 0.43
N ARG A 50 2.18 1.28 1.20
CA ARG A 50 1.22 0.18 1.07
C ARG A 50 -0.18 0.66 1.40
N ALA A 51 -1.18 0.24 0.62
CA ALA A 51 -2.57 0.37 1.00
C ALA A 51 -2.89 -0.48 2.24
N LEU A 52 -3.98 -0.18 2.93
CA LEU A 52 -4.34 -0.94 4.14
C LEU A 52 -4.51 -2.44 3.84
N ALA A 53 -5.10 -2.78 2.69
CA ALA A 53 -5.28 -4.18 2.26
C ALA A 53 -3.96 -4.95 2.07
N GLU A 54 -2.82 -4.25 1.97
CA GLU A 54 -1.49 -4.85 1.79
C GLU A 54 -0.70 -4.98 3.09
N ILE A 55 -1.27 -4.56 4.21
CA ILE A 55 -0.60 -4.65 5.51
C ILE A 55 -0.89 -6.01 6.13
N ASP A 56 0.16 -6.80 6.27
CA ASP A 56 0.07 -8.17 6.77
C ASP A 56 -0.22 -8.20 8.27
N GLU A 57 -0.90 -9.26 8.71
CA GLU A 57 -1.24 -9.50 10.10
C GLU A 57 -0.05 -9.35 11.08
N PRO A 58 1.18 -9.83 10.81
CA PRO A 58 2.32 -9.62 11.70
C PRO A 58 2.68 -8.16 11.97
N ILE A 59 2.38 -7.25 11.04
CA ILE A 59 2.59 -5.80 11.19
C ILE A 59 1.46 -5.21 12.04
N LEU A 60 0.20 -5.59 11.77
CA LEU A 60 -0.96 -5.15 12.56
C LEU A 60 -0.82 -5.57 14.02
N GLN A 61 -0.24 -6.76 14.29
CA GLN A 61 0.03 -7.27 15.65
C GLN A 61 1.09 -6.47 16.42
N LEU A 62 1.79 -5.52 15.80
CA LEU A 62 2.71 -4.63 16.52
C LEU A 62 1.97 -3.63 17.45
N GLN A 63 0.65 -3.51 17.29
CA GLN A 63 -0.20 -2.64 18.11
C GLN A 63 0.32 -1.19 18.12
N MET A 64 0.61 -0.66 16.95
CA MET A 64 1.02 0.74 16.79
C MET A 64 -0.13 1.67 17.17
N ASP A 65 0.21 2.88 17.59
CA ASP A 65 -0.79 3.89 18.00
C ASP A 65 -1.64 4.39 16.82
N GLY A 66 -1.16 4.22 15.59
CA GLY A 66 -1.92 4.54 14.37
C GLY A 66 -1.19 4.16 13.10
N LEU A 67 -1.88 4.35 11.98
CA LEU A 67 -1.43 4.01 10.63
C LEU A 67 -1.56 5.22 9.72
N VAL A 68 -0.59 5.41 8.85
CA VAL A 68 -0.64 6.27 7.67
C VAL A 68 -0.33 5.37 6.48
N CYS A 69 -1.35 4.97 5.74
CA CYS A 69 -1.28 3.98 4.67
C CYS A 69 -1.58 4.62 3.31
N GLY A 70 -1.24 3.93 2.22
CA GLY A 70 -1.55 4.35 0.87
C GLY A 70 -0.97 5.72 0.51
N CYS A 71 0.24 6.04 0.99
CA CYS A 71 0.83 7.38 0.84
C CYS A 71 -0.01 8.50 1.48
N GLY A 72 -0.77 8.19 2.53
CA GLY A 72 -1.62 9.15 3.25
C GLY A 72 -3.09 9.17 2.83
N THR A 73 -3.54 8.25 1.97
CA THR A 73 -4.96 8.13 1.61
C THR A 73 -5.80 7.58 2.76
N TYR A 74 -5.18 6.86 3.70
CA TYR A 74 -5.86 6.35 4.89
C TYR A 74 -5.02 6.60 6.14
N ILE A 75 -5.61 7.29 7.12
CA ILE A 75 -4.94 7.66 8.37
C ILE A 75 -5.80 7.27 9.57
N THR A 76 -5.20 6.55 10.52
CA THR A 76 -5.86 6.22 11.79
C THR A 76 -5.06 6.68 13.00
N TYR A 77 -5.76 6.87 14.11
CA TYR A 77 -5.18 7.04 15.43
C TYR A 77 -6.03 6.24 16.43
N HIS A 78 -5.42 5.22 17.03
CA HIS A 78 -6.13 4.16 17.74
C HIS A 78 -7.27 3.61 16.84
N ASP A 79 -8.48 3.50 17.36
CA ASP A 79 -9.65 2.97 16.65
C ASP A 79 -10.39 4.02 15.77
N ASN A 80 -9.86 5.24 15.67
CA ASN A 80 -10.50 6.31 14.91
C ASN A 80 -9.85 6.51 13.56
N VAL A 81 -10.65 6.51 12.50
CA VAL A 81 -10.23 6.96 11.17
C VAL A 81 -10.21 8.49 11.18
N LEU A 82 -9.04 9.07 10.94
CA LEU A 82 -8.85 10.53 10.87
C LEU A 82 -8.99 11.05 9.45
N ALA A 83 -8.59 10.26 8.45
CA ALA A 83 -8.73 10.58 7.05
C ALA A 83 -8.90 9.29 6.24
N GLU A 84 -9.74 9.37 5.22
CA GLU A 84 -9.93 8.36 4.20
C GLU A 84 -10.26 9.06 2.88
N HIS A 85 -9.45 8.82 1.87
CA HIS A 85 -9.54 9.48 0.56
C HIS A 85 -9.57 8.43 -0.54
N THR A 86 -10.72 8.30 -1.15
CA THR A 86 -10.91 7.46 -2.35
C THR A 86 -10.96 8.36 -3.58
N ILE A 87 -10.35 7.92 -4.67
CA ILE A 87 -10.42 8.62 -5.95
C ILE A 87 -11.89 8.64 -6.40
N PRO A 88 -12.46 9.82 -6.74
CA PRO A 88 -13.83 9.92 -7.21
C PRO A 88 -14.08 8.97 -8.40
N PHE A 89 -15.21 8.27 -8.40
CA PHE A 89 -15.53 7.22 -9.38
C PHE A 89 -15.33 7.66 -10.83
N ASP A 90 -15.85 8.83 -11.21
CA ASP A 90 -15.70 9.36 -12.57
C ASP A 90 -14.23 9.67 -12.93
N LEU A 91 -13.44 10.12 -11.95
CA LEU A 91 -12.02 10.35 -12.15
C LEU A 91 -11.28 9.02 -12.27
N GLY A 92 -11.62 8.02 -11.46
CA GLY A 92 -11.08 6.67 -11.53
C GLY A 92 -11.27 6.06 -12.92
N ASN A 93 -12.46 6.15 -13.46
CA ASN A 93 -12.76 5.67 -14.82
C ASN A 93 -11.97 6.41 -15.90
N ARG A 94 -11.78 7.72 -15.76
CA ARG A 94 -10.93 8.50 -16.68
C ARG A 94 -9.47 8.07 -16.61
N ILE A 95 -8.96 7.81 -15.40
CA ILE A 95 -7.61 7.30 -15.19
C ILE A 95 -7.45 5.94 -15.86
N LEU A 96 -8.38 5.01 -15.65
CA LEU A 96 -8.34 3.68 -16.26
C LEU A 96 -8.37 3.72 -17.79
N ALA A 97 -9.21 4.58 -18.36
CA ALA A 97 -9.25 4.79 -19.81
C ALA A 97 -7.90 5.32 -20.32
N ALA A 98 -7.31 6.28 -19.62
CA ALA A 98 -6.01 6.85 -19.98
C ALA A 98 -4.87 5.83 -19.86
N LEU A 99 -4.88 4.98 -18.83
CA LEU A 99 -3.91 3.89 -18.66
C LEU A 99 -3.99 2.90 -19.81
N HIS A 100 -5.20 2.52 -20.21
CA HIS A 100 -5.44 1.64 -21.35
C HIS A 100 -4.97 2.30 -22.67
N ASP A 101 -5.35 3.54 -22.92
CA ASP A 101 -5.00 4.27 -24.16
C ASP A 101 -3.49 4.55 -24.29
N CYS A 102 -2.79 4.60 -23.17
CA CYS A 102 -1.34 4.78 -23.11
C CYS A 102 -0.57 3.47 -22.98
N ASN A 103 -1.24 2.32 -23.01
CA ASN A 103 -0.66 0.98 -22.85
C ASN A 103 0.24 0.87 -21.62
N LEU A 104 -0.26 1.36 -20.47
CA LEU A 104 0.42 1.29 -19.19
C LEU A 104 -0.08 0.10 -18.36
N GLU A 105 0.82 -0.61 -17.73
CA GLU A 105 0.48 -1.61 -16.73
C GLU A 105 0.18 -0.95 -15.39
N TRP A 106 -0.72 -1.54 -14.61
CA TRP A 106 -1.22 -0.92 -13.39
C TRP A 106 -1.57 -1.90 -12.27
N ILE A 107 -1.53 -1.39 -11.05
CA ILE A 107 -2.12 -1.96 -9.85
C ILE A 107 -3.07 -0.91 -9.30
N LEU A 108 -4.30 -1.30 -8.92
CA LEU A 108 -5.22 -0.43 -8.17
C LEU A 108 -5.26 -0.89 -6.72
N GLU A 109 -5.18 0.05 -5.81
CA GLU A 109 -5.05 -0.24 -4.39
C GLU A 109 -6.07 0.57 -3.59
N SER A 110 -6.71 -0.10 -2.62
CA SER A 110 -7.69 0.51 -1.73
C SER A 110 -7.51 0.03 -0.29
N THR A 111 -8.27 0.59 0.62
CA THR A 111 -8.32 0.12 2.01
C THR A 111 -8.81 -1.33 2.12
N GLY A 112 -9.66 -1.77 1.21
CA GLY A 112 -10.31 -3.09 1.26
C GLY A 112 -9.74 -4.15 0.33
N ALA A 113 -9.04 -3.75 -0.74
CA ALA A 113 -8.61 -4.69 -1.78
C ALA A 113 -7.44 -4.17 -2.62
N VAL A 114 -6.76 -5.10 -3.28
CA VAL A 114 -5.77 -4.86 -4.32
C VAL A 114 -6.23 -5.53 -5.61
N TYR A 115 -6.17 -4.79 -6.71
CA TYR A 115 -6.63 -5.28 -8.01
C TYR A 115 -5.49 -5.27 -9.01
N TYR A 116 -5.26 -6.42 -9.62
CA TYR A 116 -4.34 -6.60 -10.74
C TYR A 116 -5.14 -6.89 -12.02
N SER A 117 -4.59 -6.45 -13.15
CA SER A 117 -5.14 -6.91 -14.42
C SER A 117 -5.01 -8.43 -14.55
N SER A 118 -6.04 -9.06 -15.11
CA SER A 118 -6.01 -10.48 -15.49
C SER A 118 -5.12 -10.75 -16.70
N GLN A 119 -4.68 -9.70 -17.40
CA GLN A 119 -3.74 -9.79 -18.51
C GLN A 119 -2.32 -10.15 -18.04
N THR A 120 -1.49 -10.59 -18.97
CA THR A 120 -0.08 -10.84 -18.72
C THR A 120 0.66 -9.52 -18.54
N TYR A 121 1.43 -9.41 -17.48
CA TYR A 121 2.34 -8.29 -17.24
C TYR A 121 3.69 -8.52 -17.93
N HIS A 122 4.31 -7.45 -18.36
CA HIS A 122 5.63 -7.42 -19.00
C HIS A 122 6.65 -6.59 -18.20
N SER A 123 6.20 -5.93 -17.13
CA SER A 123 7.00 -5.20 -16.17
C SER A 123 7.14 -5.96 -14.85
N HIS A 124 7.89 -5.40 -13.91
CA HIS A 124 8.04 -5.93 -12.55
C HIS A 124 6.71 -5.94 -11.75
N ILE A 125 5.64 -5.34 -12.23
CA ILE A 125 4.31 -5.52 -11.64
C ILE A 125 3.90 -6.99 -11.64
N GLY A 126 4.31 -7.75 -12.67
CA GLY A 126 4.08 -9.18 -12.71
C GLY A 126 4.73 -9.94 -11.56
N ASP A 127 5.96 -9.57 -11.21
CA ASP A 127 6.69 -10.16 -10.08
C ASP A 127 5.97 -9.85 -8.76
N PHE A 128 5.55 -8.60 -8.55
CA PHE A 128 4.76 -8.21 -7.36
C PHE A 128 3.45 -8.98 -7.27
N LYS A 129 2.75 -9.17 -8.40
CA LYS A 129 1.53 -9.95 -8.43
C LYS A 129 1.77 -11.38 -7.94
N GLU A 130 2.83 -12.03 -8.44
CA GLU A 130 3.18 -13.39 -8.05
C GLU A 130 3.56 -13.48 -6.56
N GLU A 131 4.34 -12.53 -6.05
CA GLU A 131 4.72 -12.47 -4.63
C GLU A 131 3.52 -12.23 -3.71
N GLN A 132 2.54 -11.45 -4.14
CA GLN A 132 1.37 -11.08 -3.33
C GLN A 132 0.22 -12.10 -3.44
N MET A 133 0.16 -12.86 -4.54
CA MET A 133 -0.87 -13.89 -4.71
C MET A 133 -0.79 -14.97 -3.62
N GLY A 134 -1.93 -15.16 -2.93
CA GLY A 134 -2.03 -16.09 -1.80
C GLY A 134 -1.49 -15.54 -0.46
N VAL A 135 -0.88 -14.35 -0.47
CA VAL A 135 -0.41 -13.65 0.74
C VAL A 135 -1.43 -12.58 1.14
N ILE A 136 -1.86 -11.75 0.17
CA ILE A 136 -2.88 -10.72 0.41
C ILE A 136 -4.27 -11.34 0.25
N PRO A 137 -5.10 -11.38 1.31
CA PRO A 137 -6.41 -12.06 1.29
C PRO A 137 -7.38 -11.49 0.25
N ASN A 138 -7.35 -10.18 0.04
CA ASN A 138 -8.27 -9.45 -0.83
C ASN A 138 -7.57 -8.97 -2.12
N LEU A 139 -6.75 -9.81 -2.70
CA LEU A 139 -6.17 -9.59 -4.02
C LEU A 139 -7.06 -10.22 -5.09
N PHE A 140 -7.46 -9.40 -6.08
CA PHE A 140 -8.34 -9.81 -7.17
C PHE A 140 -7.68 -9.60 -8.53
N LEU A 141 -7.93 -10.56 -9.45
CA LEU A 141 -7.60 -10.40 -10.85
C LEU A 141 -8.85 -9.93 -11.60
N VAL A 142 -8.75 -8.80 -12.26
CA VAL A 142 -9.88 -8.19 -12.97
C VAL A 142 -9.56 -7.98 -14.45
N THR A 143 -10.56 -8.07 -15.30
CA THR A 143 -10.39 -7.67 -16.68
C THR A 143 -10.35 -6.15 -16.80
N PRO A 144 -9.71 -5.56 -17.83
CA PRO A 144 -9.76 -4.11 -18.03
C PRO A 144 -11.18 -3.55 -18.10
N GLN A 145 -12.14 -4.33 -18.57
CA GLN A 145 -13.55 -3.95 -18.65
C GLN A 145 -14.20 -3.91 -17.27
N ASP A 146 -13.94 -4.90 -16.43
CA ASP A 146 -14.51 -4.98 -15.07
C ASP A 146 -13.88 -3.94 -14.13
N ALA A 147 -12.67 -3.47 -14.45
CA ALA A 147 -11.98 -2.45 -13.66
C ALA A 147 -12.74 -1.11 -13.63
N HIS A 148 -13.60 -0.82 -14.62
CA HIS A 148 -14.39 0.41 -14.66
C HIS A 148 -15.46 0.51 -13.55
N ASP A 149 -15.77 -0.58 -12.88
CA ASP A 149 -16.73 -0.62 -11.78
C ASP A 149 -16.06 -0.55 -10.40
N LEU A 150 -14.72 -0.44 -10.36
CA LEU A 150 -13.95 -0.43 -9.13
C LEU A 150 -13.75 0.98 -8.57
N THR A 151 -13.65 1.04 -7.25
CA THR A 151 -13.15 2.21 -6.53
C THR A 151 -11.78 1.90 -5.94
N PHE A 152 -10.88 2.87 -5.97
CA PHE A 152 -9.53 2.74 -5.47
C PHE A 152 -9.04 4.08 -4.91
N ASP A 153 -8.05 4.00 -4.04
CA ASP A 153 -7.53 5.15 -3.30
C ASP A 153 -6.20 5.62 -3.91
N LYS A 154 -5.49 4.68 -4.49
CA LYS A 154 -4.17 4.84 -5.08
C LYS A 154 -4.01 3.88 -6.26
N PHE A 155 -3.11 4.21 -7.16
CA PHE A 155 -2.69 3.30 -8.21
C PHE A 155 -1.18 3.40 -8.46
N CYS A 156 -0.57 2.29 -8.85
CA CYS A 156 0.79 2.23 -9.32
C CYS A 156 0.78 1.90 -10.81
N ILE A 157 1.73 2.46 -11.55
CA ILE A 157 1.87 2.22 -12.98
C ILE A 157 3.29 1.81 -13.33
N CYS A 158 3.42 1.06 -14.40
CA CYS A 158 4.69 0.77 -15.00
C CYS A 158 4.59 0.87 -16.53
N ASP A 159 5.62 1.42 -17.14
CA ASP A 159 5.75 1.44 -18.59
C ASP A 159 6.34 0.12 -19.11
N THR A 160 5.99 -0.21 -20.32
CA THR A 160 6.48 -1.35 -21.09
C THR A 160 6.87 -0.90 -22.50
N PRO A 161 7.55 -1.72 -23.30
CA PRO A 161 7.77 -1.39 -24.69
C PRO A 161 6.45 -1.09 -25.43
N GLY A 162 6.26 0.16 -25.86
CA GLY A 162 5.04 0.65 -26.49
C GLY A 162 4.11 1.47 -25.62
N SER A 163 4.46 1.69 -24.35
CA SER A 163 3.76 2.63 -23.48
C SER A 163 4.02 4.09 -23.86
N ASP A 164 3.01 4.94 -23.70
CA ASP A 164 3.09 6.39 -23.90
C ASP A 164 2.93 7.15 -22.58
N THR A 165 3.93 6.99 -21.71
CA THR A 165 3.97 7.62 -20.38
C THR A 165 3.94 9.15 -20.47
N GLU A 166 4.60 9.75 -21.49
CA GLU A 166 4.57 11.21 -21.68
C GLU A 166 3.18 11.75 -21.97
N ARG A 167 2.39 11.02 -22.77
CA ARG A 167 1.01 11.38 -23.04
C ARG A 167 0.15 11.26 -21.79
N PHE A 168 0.31 10.16 -21.05
CA PHE A 168 -0.43 9.94 -19.80
C PHE A 168 -0.22 11.08 -18.79
N LEU A 169 1.01 11.51 -18.60
CA LEU A 169 1.35 12.60 -17.66
C LEU A 169 0.83 13.99 -18.09
N LYS A 170 0.31 14.14 -19.31
CA LYS A 170 -0.25 15.40 -19.85
C LYS A 170 -1.78 15.39 -19.90
N MET A 171 -2.42 14.26 -19.55
CA MET A 171 -3.88 14.10 -19.54
C MET A 171 -4.49 14.54 -18.21
#